data_f6e0b3755698ee85c0a846ea0c97e896
#
_entry.id   f6e0b3755698ee85c0a846ea0c97e896
#
_cell.length_a   1.000
_cell.length_b   1.000
_cell.length_c   1.000
_cell.angle_alpha   90.00
_cell.angle_beta   90.00
_cell.angle_gamma   90.00
#
_symmetry.space_group_name_H-M   'P 1'
#
loop_
_entity.id
_entity.type
_entity.pdbx_description
1 polymer ?
#
loop_
_entity_poly.entity_id
_entity_poly.type
_entity_poly.pdbx_seq_one_letter_code
_entity_poly.pdbx_strand_id
1 'polypeptide(L)'
;MAKRVERPGVREGYDRWSHTYDATPNPLVSLDRRYTLAALDPRPGERVLDAGCGTGAHLTRLCHARTQAVGLDFSRGMLRVAQRAAPRAALAQADLNRGFPVQPAAFDVVLSALVSEHLRDLRRFFTEAFAALRRGGRLIFSAFHPEMAHAGVEANFERDGTEYRLGAERYTVDDYLCRIADAGFQRLEWSEYAGDQRLLEEMPSATKYLDRPLLLLVRAERCE
;
A
#
# COMPACT_ATOMS: atom_id res chain seq x y z
N MET A 1 -18.04 29.51 5.02
CA MET A 1 -18.78 28.71 4.03
C MET A 1 -18.51 27.23 4.29
N ALA A 2 -19.50 26.34 4.20
CA ALA A 2 -19.29 24.92 4.31
C ALA A 2 -18.37 24.46 3.16
N LYS A 3 -17.35 23.65 3.47
CA LYS A 3 -16.43 23.10 2.50
C LYS A 3 -17.18 22.16 1.57
N ARG A 4 -16.99 22.29 0.26
CA ARG A 4 -17.58 21.35 -0.72
C ARG A 4 -16.89 20.00 -0.58
N VAL A 5 -17.68 18.92 -0.48
CA VAL A 5 -17.17 17.55 -0.39
C VAL A 5 -17.70 16.75 -1.59
N GLU A 6 -16.78 16.07 -2.30
CA GLU A 6 -17.10 15.16 -3.40
C GLU A 6 -16.61 13.75 -3.09
N ARG A 7 -17.32 12.74 -3.60
CA ARG A 7 -16.98 11.32 -3.42
C ARG A 7 -16.87 10.61 -4.78
N PRO A 8 -15.79 10.84 -5.54
CA PRO A 8 -15.55 10.13 -6.79
C PRO A 8 -15.29 8.65 -6.55
N GLY A 9 -15.39 7.82 -7.59
CA GLY A 9 -14.90 6.45 -7.53
C GLY A 9 -13.39 6.41 -7.25
N VAL A 10 -12.90 5.35 -6.57
CA VAL A 10 -11.50 5.22 -6.13
C VAL A 10 -10.51 5.51 -7.26
N ARG A 11 -10.68 4.86 -8.44
CA ARG A 11 -9.80 5.09 -9.59
C ARG A 11 -9.76 6.55 -10.03
N GLU A 12 -10.93 7.15 -10.20
CA GLU A 12 -11.04 8.55 -10.63
C GLU A 12 -10.41 9.49 -9.61
N GLY A 13 -10.63 9.22 -8.31
CA GLY A 13 -10.03 10.01 -7.23
C GLY A 13 -8.52 9.99 -7.28
N TYR A 14 -7.91 8.82 -7.40
CA TYR A 14 -6.45 8.70 -7.52
C TYR A 14 -5.92 9.25 -8.85
N ASP A 15 -6.65 9.13 -9.96
CA ASP A 15 -6.28 9.79 -11.21
C ASP A 15 -6.21 11.32 -11.05
N ARG A 16 -7.16 11.91 -10.34
CA ARG A 16 -7.18 13.35 -10.03
C ARG A 16 -6.08 13.75 -9.05
N TRP A 17 -5.79 12.91 -8.04
CA TRP A 17 -4.82 13.19 -6.98
C TRP A 17 -3.37 13.00 -7.43
N SER A 18 -3.11 12.17 -8.41
CA SER A 18 -1.78 11.69 -8.82
C SER A 18 -0.71 12.78 -8.96
N HIS A 19 -1.09 13.97 -9.45
CA HIS A 19 -0.14 15.08 -9.68
C HIS A 19 0.37 15.77 -8.40
N THR A 20 -0.40 15.69 -7.32
CA THR A 20 -0.08 16.34 -6.04
C THR A 20 0.11 15.35 -4.89
N TYR A 21 -0.06 14.04 -5.16
CA TYR A 21 -0.04 12.99 -4.14
C TYR A 21 1.22 13.03 -3.28
N ASP A 22 2.38 13.02 -3.91
CA ASP A 22 3.68 13.02 -3.19
C ASP A 22 4.02 14.35 -2.53
N ALA A 23 3.39 15.45 -2.96
CA ALA A 23 3.54 16.76 -2.36
C ALA A 23 2.56 17.00 -1.19
N THR A 24 1.56 16.12 -1.02
CA THR A 24 0.58 16.20 0.07
C THR A 24 1.18 15.58 1.33
N PRO A 25 1.41 16.33 2.41
CA PRO A 25 1.92 15.77 3.66
C PRO A 25 0.95 14.71 4.20
N ASN A 26 1.45 13.49 4.41
CA ASN A 26 0.66 12.38 4.91
C ASN A 26 1.45 11.57 5.96
N PRO A 27 1.05 11.63 7.25
CA PRO A 27 1.72 10.93 8.34
C PRO A 27 1.82 9.42 8.12
N LEU A 28 0.76 8.82 7.61
CA LEU A 28 0.71 7.39 7.33
C LEU A 28 1.73 6.99 6.25
N VAL A 29 1.82 7.76 5.16
CA VAL A 29 2.79 7.51 4.08
C VAL A 29 4.23 7.69 4.58
N SER A 30 4.48 8.62 5.51
CA SER A 30 5.82 8.78 6.12
C SER A 30 6.21 7.55 6.94
N LEU A 31 5.30 7.03 7.78
CA LEU A 31 5.55 5.79 8.54
C LEU A 31 5.72 4.59 7.62
N ASP A 32 4.85 4.43 6.62
CA ASP A 32 4.94 3.33 5.67
C ASP A 32 6.28 3.30 4.94
N ARG A 33 6.72 4.42 4.39
CA ARG A 33 8.03 4.54 3.72
C ARG A 33 9.20 4.17 4.62
N ARG A 34 9.08 4.36 5.94
CA ARG A 34 10.11 4.04 6.92
C ARG A 34 10.12 2.56 7.26
N TYR A 35 8.99 2.02 7.66
CA TYR A 35 8.89 0.69 8.24
C TYR A 35 8.70 -0.40 7.20
N THR A 36 7.87 -0.17 6.18
CA THR A 36 7.62 -1.15 5.12
C THR A 36 8.88 -1.42 4.29
N LEU A 37 9.67 -0.37 3.98
CA LEU A 37 10.93 -0.56 3.26
C LEU A 37 11.96 -1.34 4.10
N ALA A 38 12.02 -1.12 5.41
CA ALA A 38 12.90 -1.87 6.30
C ALA A 38 12.50 -3.35 6.36
N ALA A 39 11.20 -3.65 6.46
CA ALA A 39 10.67 -5.03 6.47
C ALA A 39 10.82 -5.72 5.11
N LEU A 40 10.79 -4.96 4.02
CA LEU A 40 10.93 -5.48 2.66
C LEU A 40 12.30 -6.13 2.43
N ASP A 41 13.38 -5.54 2.98
CA ASP A 41 14.77 -6.02 2.86
C ASP A 41 15.07 -6.57 1.45
N PRO A 42 15.02 -5.71 0.39
CA PRO A 42 15.10 -6.17 -0.97
C PRO A 42 16.52 -6.60 -1.34
N ARG A 43 16.67 -7.75 -1.99
CA ARG A 43 17.97 -8.31 -2.37
C ARG A 43 18.20 -8.17 -3.87
N PRO A 44 19.44 -7.90 -4.30
CA PRO A 44 19.76 -7.83 -5.72
C PRO A 44 19.32 -9.09 -6.47
N GLY A 45 18.65 -8.88 -7.62
CA GLY A 45 18.16 -9.96 -8.46
C GLY A 45 16.79 -10.51 -8.12
N GLU A 46 16.23 -10.20 -6.93
CA GLU A 46 14.86 -10.60 -6.60
C GLU A 46 13.83 -10.01 -7.56
N ARG A 47 12.82 -10.81 -7.88
CA ARG A 47 11.62 -10.37 -8.61
C ARG A 47 10.56 -9.92 -7.59
N VAL A 48 10.23 -8.65 -7.61
CA VAL A 48 9.31 -8.04 -6.65
C VAL A 48 8.08 -7.50 -7.36
N LEU A 49 6.91 -7.94 -6.91
CA LEU A 49 5.63 -7.38 -7.32
C LEU A 49 5.18 -6.35 -6.28
N ASP A 50 4.96 -5.12 -6.70
CA ASP A 50 4.34 -4.04 -5.91
C ASP A 50 2.86 -3.92 -6.33
N ALA A 51 1.98 -4.52 -5.55
CA ALA A 51 0.54 -4.60 -5.81
C ALA A 51 -0.16 -3.38 -5.19
N GLY A 52 -0.44 -2.38 -6.01
CA GLY A 52 -0.91 -1.05 -5.64
C GLY A 52 0.24 -0.04 -5.54
N CYS A 53 1.11 -0.01 -6.56
CA CYS A 53 2.37 0.71 -6.52
C CYS A 53 2.26 2.24 -6.46
N GLY A 54 1.06 2.81 -6.68
CA GLY A 54 0.81 4.25 -6.65
C GLY A 54 1.78 5.04 -7.54
N THR A 55 2.38 6.07 -6.98
CA THR A 55 3.39 6.93 -7.65
C THR A 55 4.76 6.29 -7.80
N GLY A 56 4.96 5.06 -7.31
CA GLY A 56 6.20 4.30 -7.45
C GLY A 56 7.26 4.59 -6.39
N ALA A 57 6.87 5.07 -5.22
CA ALA A 57 7.81 5.37 -4.15
C ALA A 57 8.64 4.14 -3.73
N HIS A 58 8.00 2.99 -3.54
CA HIS A 58 8.68 1.71 -3.27
C HIS A 58 9.43 1.19 -4.50
N LEU A 59 8.85 1.29 -5.70
CA LEU A 59 9.49 0.86 -6.95
C LEU A 59 10.83 1.57 -7.17
N THR A 60 10.93 2.85 -6.85
CA THR A 60 12.19 3.60 -6.93
C THR A 60 13.27 2.96 -6.06
N ARG A 61 12.94 2.60 -4.82
CA ARG A 61 13.86 1.94 -3.89
C ARG A 61 14.23 0.54 -4.34
N LEU A 62 13.25 -0.23 -4.85
CA LEU A 62 13.47 -1.55 -5.43
C LEU A 62 14.43 -1.50 -6.62
N CYS A 63 14.26 -0.53 -7.51
CA CYS A 63 15.18 -0.32 -8.64
C CYS A 63 16.61 0.03 -8.20
N HIS A 64 16.76 0.82 -7.12
CA HIS A 64 18.06 1.12 -6.54
C HIS A 64 18.71 -0.12 -5.89
N ALA A 65 17.91 -1.00 -5.29
CA ALA A 65 18.37 -2.28 -4.75
C ALA A 65 18.70 -3.34 -5.84
N ARG A 66 18.60 -2.99 -7.12
CA ARG A 66 18.86 -3.87 -8.28
C ARG A 66 17.92 -5.08 -8.32
N THR A 67 16.68 -4.92 -7.92
CA THR A 67 15.63 -5.93 -8.09
C THR A 67 15.00 -5.82 -9.48
N GLN A 68 14.24 -6.86 -9.88
CA GLN A 68 13.35 -6.84 -11.03
C GLN A 68 11.96 -6.44 -10.54
N ALA A 69 11.68 -5.15 -10.53
CA ALA A 69 10.45 -4.61 -9.98
C ALA A 69 9.32 -4.56 -11.01
N VAL A 70 8.15 -5.03 -10.60
CA VAL A 70 6.88 -4.95 -11.34
C VAL A 70 5.88 -4.22 -10.48
N GLY A 71 5.21 -3.20 -11.01
CA GLY A 71 4.17 -2.44 -10.33
C GLY A 71 2.80 -2.62 -10.98
N LEU A 72 1.80 -2.88 -10.16
CA LEU A 72 0.38 -2.87 -10.55
C LEU A 72 -0.32 -1.73 -9.85
N ASP A 73 -1.15 -0.97 -10.58
CA ASP A 73 -2.03 0.04 -9.97
C ASP A 73 -3.32 0.21 -10.77
N PHE A 74 -4.37 0.62 -10.10
CA PHE A 74 -5.68 0.84 -10.72
C PHE A 74 -5.75 2.18 -11.49
N SER A 75 -5.01 3.19 -11.01
CA SER A 75 -4.98 4.55 -11.56
C SER A 75 -3.92 4.70 -12.65
N ARG A 76 -4.35 5.13 -13.82
CA ARG A 76 -3.42 5.53 -14.89
C ARG A 76 -2.62 6.78 -14.52
N GLY A 77 -3.23 7.68 -13.75
CA GLY A 77 -2.57 8.88 -13.25
C GLY A 77 -1.36 8.52 -12.39
N MET A 78 -1.55 7.61 -11.42
CA MET A 78 -0.49 7.08 -10.58
C MET A 78 0.61 6.40 -11.40
N LEU A 79 0.25 5.51 -12.31
CA LEU A 79 1.24 4.81 -13.17
C LEU A 79 2.07 5.76 -14.03
N ARG A 80 1.52 6.87 -14.51
CA ARG A 80 2.30 7.89 -15.25
C ARG A 80 3.34 8.56 -14.35
N VAL A 81 3.05 8.76 -13.07
CA VAL A 81 4.02 9.29 -12.11
C VAL A 81 5.07 8.23 -11.81
N ALA A 82 4.64 6.99 -11.52
CA ALA A 82 5.53 5.85 -11.27
C ALA A 82 6.51 5.59 -12.43
N GLN A 83 6.06 5.69 -13.69
CA GLN A 83 6.92 5.52 -14.86
C GLN A 83 8.06 6.53 -14.90
N ARG A 84 7.82 7.77 -14.46
CA ARG A 84 8.87 8.79 -14.37
C ARG A 84 9.78 8.58 -13.17
N ALA A 85 9.23 8.16 -12.03
CA ALA A 85 9.97 7.94 -10.79
C ALA A 85 10.85 6.68 -10.84
N ALA A 86 10.36 5.60 -11.45
CA ALA A 86 11.02 4.30 -11.52
C ALA A 86 11.03 3.76 -12.97
N PRO A 87 11.77 4.37 -13.91
CA PRO A 87 11.69 4.05 -15.34
C PRO A 87 12.17 2.63 -15.68
N ARG A 88 12.86 1.94 -14.76
CA ARG A 88 13.30 0.55 -14.92
C ARG A 88 12.29 -0.48 -14.44
N ALA A 89 11.24 -0.08 -13.74
CA ALA A 89 10.18 -0.97 -13.32
C ALA A 89 9.22 -1.28 -14.47
N ALA A 90 8.75 -2.51 -14.57
CA ALA A 90 7.63 -2.86 -15.45
C ALA A 90 6.32 -2.45 -14.79
N LEU A 91 5.44 -1.77 -15.52
CA LEU A 91 4.17 -1.27 -14.97
C LEU A 91 2.99 -1.80 -15.76
N ALA A 92 1.92 -2.17 -15.04
CA ALA A 92 0.65 -2.52 -15.66
C ALA A 92 -0.54 -1.94 -14.90
N GLN A 93 -1.58 -1.54 -15.63
CA GLN A 93 -2.83 -1.16 -15.01
C GLN A 93 -3.63 -2.40 -14.63
N ALA A 94 -4.01 -2.51 -13.35
CA ALA A 94 -4.79 -3.63 -12.83
C ALA A 94 -5.77 -3.20 -11.74
N ASP A 95 -6.95 -3.81 -11.75
CA ASP A 95 -7.90 -3.76 -10.64
C ASP A 95 -7.68 -4.98 -9.74
N LEU A 96 -7.03 -4.78 -8.61
CA LEU A 96 -6.69 -5.85 -7.66
C LEU A 96 -7.93 -6.55 -7.07
N ASN A 97 -9.11 -5.92 -7.15
CA ASN A 97 -10.38 -6.58 -6.84
C ASN A 97 -10.80 -7.63 -7.88
N ARG A 98 -10.14 -7.66 -9.05
CA ARG A 98 -10.38 -8.63 -10.12
C ARG A 98 -9.31 -9.72 -10.23
N GLY A 99 -8.23 -9.58 -9.47
CA GLY A 99 -7.09 -10.49 -9.44
C GLY A 99 -5.81 -9.87 -9.97
N PHE A 100 -4.74 -10.66 -9.94
CA PHE A 100 -3.41 -10.22 -10.35
C PHE A 100 -3.12 -10.71 -11.78
N PRO A 101 -2.89 -9.83 -12.76
CA PRO A 101 -2.59 -10.23 -14.14
C PRO A 101 -1.10 -10.65 -14.28
N VAL A 102 -0.67 -11.59 -13.46
CA VAL A 102 0.72 -12.09 -13.42
C VAL A 102 0.75 -13.61 -13.44
N GLN A 103 1.88 -14.19 -13.82
CA GLN A 103 2.06 -15.63 -13.78
C GLN A 103 2.19 -16.13 -12.34
N PRO A 104 1.63 -17.29 -12.00
CA PRO A 104 1.83 -17.93 -10.69
C PRO A 104 3.32 -18.22 -10.43
N ALA A 105 3.71 -18.22 -9.17
CA ALA A 105 5.05 -18.54 -8.68
C ALA A 105 6.18 -17.73 -9.39
N ALA A 106 5.87 -16.49 -9.80
CA ALA A 106 6.79 -15.68 -10.58
C ALA A 106 7.64 -14.73 -9.72
N PHE A 107 7.29 -14.51 -8.46
CA PHE A 107 7.91 -13.47 -7.63
C PHE A 107 8.53 -14.04 -6.35
N ASP A 108 9.65 -13.43 -5.95
CA ASP A 108 10.31 -13.68 -4.66
C ASP A 108 9.59 -12.94 -3.54
N VAL A 109 9.06 -11.77 -3.86
CA VAL A 109 8.36 -10.89 -2.92
C VAL A 109 7.09 -10.34 -3.57
N VAL A 110 6.02 -10.34 -2.81
CA VAL A 110 4.84 -9.50 -3.07
C VAL A 110 4.80 -8.43 -1.99
N LEU A 111 4.85 -7.18 -2.41
CA LEU A 111 4.62 -6.01 -1.59
C LEU A 111 3.20 -5.49 -1.87
N SER A 112 2.48 -5.11 -0.85
CA SER A 112 1.28 -4.28 -0.99
C SER A 112 1.21 -3.30 0.17
N ALA A 113 1.28 -2.02 -0.14
CA ALA A 113 1.38 -0.95 0.82
C ALA A 113 0.21 0.01 0.70
N LEU A 114 -0.57 0.16 1.79
CA LEU A 114 -1.67 1.13 1.92
C LEU A 114 -2.72 1.04 0.80
N VAL A 115 -3.16 -0.18 0.47
CA VAL A 115 -4.15 -0.45 -0.59
C VAL A 115 -5.43 -1.05 -0.03
N SER A 116 -5.34 -1.69 1.14
CA SER A 116 -6.37 -2.58 1.67
C SER A 116 -7.72 -1.91 1.89
N GLU A 117 -7.74 -0.62 2.18
CA GLU A 117 -8.98 0.16 2.33
C GLU A 117 -9.82 0.25 1.04
N HIS A 118 -9.25 -0.15 -0.10
CA HIS A 118 -9.95 -0.19 -1.39
C HIS A 118 -10.19 -1.61 -1.90
N LEU A 119 -9.85 -2.62 -1.13
CA LEU A 119 -10.06 -4.03 -1.45
C LEU A 119 -11.38 -4.53 -0.84
N ARG A 120 -12.31 -5.00 -1.66
CA ARG A 120 -13.61 -5.51 -1.21
C ARG A 120 -13.57 -6.97 -0.79
N ASP A 121 -12.58 -7.72 -1.26
CA ASP A 121 -12.41 -9.15 -1.01
C ASP A 121 -10.94 -9.46 -0.66
N LEU A 122 -10.63 -9.35 0.63
CA LEU A 122 -9.31 -9.66 1.17
C LEU A 122 -8.90 -11.12 0.92
N ARG A 123 -9.87 -12.06 0.99
CA ARG A 123 -9.59 -13.48 0.78
C ARG A 123 -9.03 -13.70 -0.63
N ARG A 124 -9.71 -13.15 -1.63
CA ARG A 124 -9.25 -13.22 -3.02
C ARG A 124 -7.89 -12.57 -3.17
N PHE A 125 -7.71 -11.36 -2.64
CA PHE A 125 -6.46 -10.63 -2.73
C PHE A 125 -5.27 -11.42 -2.18
N PHE A 126 -5.38 -11.99 -0.97
CA PHE A 126 -4.29 -12.77 -0.38
C PHE A 126 -4.08 -14.12 -1.07
N THR A 127 -5.13 -14.75 -1.61
CA THR A 127 -5.00 -15.95 -2.45
C THR A 127 -4.20 -15.65 -3.73
N GLU A 128 -4.47 -14.53 -4.40
CA GLU A 128 -3.72 -14.09 -5.58
C GLU A 128 -2.26 -13.73 -5.24
N ALA A 129 -2.04 -13.03 -4.12
CA ALA A 129 -0.70 -12.72 -3.63
C ALA A 129 0.11 -13.99 -3.33
N PHE A 130 -0.52 -14.99 -2.68
CA PHE A 130 0.08 -16.29 -2.42
C PHE A 130 0.42 -17.01 -3.72
N ALA A 131 -0.51 -17.05 -4.67
CA ALA A 131 -0.29 -17.70 -5.96
C ALA A 131 0.85 -17.06 -6.78
N ALA A 132 0.99 -15.73 -6.71
CA ALA A 132 2.05 -14.98 -7.40
C ALA A 132 3.45 -15.26 -6.85
N LEU A 133 3.57 -15.57 -5.55
CA LEU A 133 4.84 -15.90 -4.92
C LEU A 133 5.35 -17.28 -5.32
N ARG A 134 6.64 -17.43 -5.50
CA ARG A 134 7.30 -18.75 -5.54
C ARG A 134 7.37 -19.37 -4.14
N ARG A 135 7.66 -20.67 -4.04
CA ARG A 135 7.99 -21.33 -2.77
C ARG A 135 9.18 -20.63 -2.11
N GLY A 136 9.12 -20.40 -0.81
CA GLY A 136 10.10 -19.62 -0.05
C GLY A 136 10.00 -18.11 -0.29
N GLY A 137 9.01 -17.63 -1.05
CA GLY A 137 8.76 -16.21 -1.24
C GLY A 137 8.05 -15.59 -0.05
N ARG A 138 8.07 -14.25 0.04
CA ARG A 138 7.49 -13.52 1.17
C ARG A 138 6.49 -12.45 0.74
N LEU A 139 5.47 -12.27 1.56
CA LEU A 139 4.54 -11.15 1.52
C LEU A 139 5.02 -10.08 2.50
N ILE A 140 5.05 -8.83 2.05
CA ILE A 140 5.11 -7.64 2.89
C ILE A 140 3.84 -6.87 2.63
N PHE A 141 3.04 -6.70 3.67
CA PHE A 141 1.74 -6.06 3.57
C PHE A 141 1.63 -4.95 4.62
N SER A 142 1.28 -3.75 4.20
CA SER A 142 0.95 -2.68 5.13
C SER A 142 -0.45 -2.15 4.89
N ALA A 143 -1.08 -1.74 5.96
CA ALA A 143 -2.43 -1.20 5.95
C ALA A 143 -2.52 0.06 6.82
N PHE A 144 -3.39 0.97 6.42
CA PHE A 144 -3.91 1.98 7.33
C PHE A 144 -4.53 1.29 8.55
N HIS A 145 -4.14 1.73 9.75
CA HIS A 145 -4.54 1.01 10.95
C HIS A 145 -6.07 0.97 11.10
N PRO A 146 -6.65 -0.20 11.37
CA PRO A 146 -8.09 -0.39 11.49
C PRO A 146 -8.80 0.57 12.43
N GLU A 147 -8.21 0.90 13.58
CA GLU A 147 -8.79 1.85 14.53
C GLU A 147 -9.06 3.22 13.90
N MET A 148 -8.15 3.68 13.05
CA MET A 148 -8.30 4.97 12.36
C MET A 148 -9.42 4.92 11.32
N ALA A 149 -9.55 3.80 10.60
CA ALA A 149 -10.63 3.58 9.64
C ALA A 149 -12.00 3.55 10.37
N HIS A 150 -12.07 2.89 11.53
CA HIS A 150 -13.27 2.87 12.36
C HIS A 150 -13.60 4.26 12.96
N ALA A 151 -12.58 5.07 13.23
CA ALA A 151 -12.77 6.48 13.64
C ALA A 151 -13.22 7.39 12.48
N GLY A 152 -13.43 6.83 11.26
CA GLY A 152 -13.94 7.57 10.12
C GLY A 152 -12.87 8.29 9.30
N VAL A 153 -11.60 7.98 9.52
CA VAL A 153 -10.51 8.49 8.66
C VAL A 153 -10.48 7.67 7.37
N GLU A 154 -10.39 8.34 6.26
CA GLU A 154 -10.38 7.76 4.91
C GLU A 154 -9.41 8.51 4.01
N ALA A 155 -8.98 7.89 2.90
CA ALA A 155 -8.16 8.55 1.90
C ALA A 155 -8.89 9.80 1.36
N ASN A 156 -8.25 10.95 1.47
CA ASN A 156 -8.82 12.21 1.02
C ASN A 156 -7.73 13.18 0.57
N PHE A 157 -8.11 14.13 -0.27
CA PHE A 157 -7.27 15.25 -0.69
C PHE A 157 -8.11 16.48 -0.98
N GLU A 158 -7.46 17.63 -1.01
CA GLU A 158 -8.10 18.89 -1.36
C GLU A 158 -7.57 19.43 -2.68
N ARG A 159 -8.48 19.96 -3.49
CA ARG A 159 -8.14 20.64 -4.72
C ARG A 159 -9.19 21.70 -5.03
N ASP A 160 -8.74 22.91 -5.34
CA ASP A 160 -9.60 24.03 -5.75
C ASP A 160 -10.77 24.29 -4.77
N GLY A 161 -10.50 24.22 -3.45
CA GLY A 161 -11.49 24.45 -2.40
C GLY A 161 -12.49 23.32 -2.20
N THR A 162 -12.31 22.18 -2.89
CA THR A 162 -13.13 20.98 -2.76
C THR A 162 -12.33 19.86 -2.08
N GLU A 163 -12.92 19.22 -1.08
CA GLU A 163 -12.40 18.01 -0.46
C GLU A 163 -12.93 16.77 -1.21
N TYR A 164 -12.03 15.93 -1.66
CA TYR A 164 -12.36 14.66 -2.30
C TYR A 164 -12.12 13.53 -1.32
N ARG A 165 -13.14 12.71 -1.06
CA ARG A 165 -13.09 11.55 -0.18
C ARG A 165 -13.31 10.27 -0.97
N LEU A 166 -12.42 9.30 -0.81
CA LEU A 166 -12.39 8.10 -1.65
C LEU A 166 -13.06 6.88 -1.00
N GLY A 167 -13.54 7.03 0.24
CA GLY A 167 -14.10 5.92 1.01
C GLY A 167 -13.03 4.97 1.52
N ALA A 168 -13.44 4.07 2.42
CA ALA A 168 -12.60 3.00 2.92
C ALA A 168 -13.46 1.81 3.33
N GLU A 169 -13.05 0.61 2.94
CA GLU A 169 -13.51 -0.63 3.58
C GLU A 169 -12.97 -0.67 5.01
N ARG A 170 -13.72 -1.28 5.91
CA ARG A 170 -13.37 -1.32 7.33
C ARG A 170 -13.11 -2.76 7.74
N TYR A 171 -11.85 -3.05 7.95
CA TYR A 171 -11.38 -4.34 8.42
C TYR A 171 -10.83 -4.20 9.85
N THR A 172 -10.71 -5.31 10.55
CA THR A 172 -9.98 -5.42 11.82
C THR A 172 -8.57 -5.96 11.56
N VAL A 173 -7.69 -5.89 12.55
CA VAL A 173 -6.38 -6.57 12.49
C VAL A 173 -6.58 -8.07 12.27
N ASP A 174 -7.53 -8.67 13.01
CA ASP A 174 -7.85 -10.09 12.89
C ASP A 174 -8.34 -10.47 11.48
N ASP A 175 -9.14 -9.61 10.82
CA ASP A 175 -9.55 -9.85 9.43
C ASP A 175 -8.34 -10.01 8.52
N TYR A 176 -7.34 -9.14 8.64
CA TYR A 176 -6.11 -9.26 7.84
C TYR A 176 -5.34 -10.52 8.18
N LEU A 177 -5.05 -10.78 9.46
CA LEU A 177 -4.24 -11.92 9.88
C LEU A 177 -4.91 -13.26 9.53
N CYS A 178 -6.23 -13.39 9.77
CA CYS A 178 -6.99 -14.58 9.40
C CYS A 178 -6.98 -14.81 7.88
N ARG A 179 -7.20 -13.77 7.05
CA ARG A 179 -7.21 -13.93 5.59
C ARG A 179 -5.85 -14.24 5.01
N ILE A 180 -4.77 -13.72 5.60
CA ILE A 180 -3.40 -14.08 5.23
C ILE A 180 -3.16 -15.56 5.56
N ALA A 181 -3.51 -16.01 6.76
CA ALA A 181 -3.37 -17.41 7.17
C ALA A 181 -4.23 -18.36 6.31
N ASP A 182 -5.51 -18.02 6.05
CA ASP A 182 -6.44 -18.77 5.21
C ASP A 182 -5.91 -18.95 3.77
N ALA A 183 -5.14 -18.00 3.26
CA ALA A 183 -4.51 -18.10 1.94
C ALA A 183 -3.32 -19.07 1.88
N GLY A 184 -2.85 -19.57 3.03
CA GLY A 184 -1.77 -20.55 3.15
C GLY A 184 -0.42 -19.95 3.57
N PHE A 185 -0.35 -18.66 3.86
CA PHE A 185 0.85 -18.07 4.40
C PHE A 185 1.19 -18.58 5.80
N GLN A 186 2.47 -18.68 6.08
CA GLN A 186 3.02 -19.14 7.36
C GLN A 186 3.99 -18.09 7.91
N ARG A 187 4.50 -18.30 9.13
CA ARG A 187 5.46 -17.39 9.80
C ARG A 187 4.99 -15.95 9.78
N LEU A 188 3.72 -15.75 10.18
CA LEU A 188 3.15 -14.42 10.28
C LEU A 188 3.81 -13.66 11.43
N GLU A 189 4.44 -12.55 11.08
CA GLU A 189 4.95 -11.54 11.99
C GLU A 189 4.23 -10.23 11.69
N TRP A 190 3.79 -9.53 12.69
CA TRP A 190 3.11 -8.26 12.52
C TRP A 190 3.47 -7.25 13.59
N SER A 191 3.34 -5.97 13.25
CA SER A 191 3.62 -4.85 14.14
C SER A 191 2.66 -3.70 13.84
N GLU A 192 2.32 -2.98 14.89
CA GLU A 192 1.56 -1.73 14.79
C GLU A 192 2.49 -0.56 15.10
N TYR A 193 2.42 0.47 14.27
CA TYR A 193 3.23 1.67 14.45
C TYR A 193 2.35 2.88 14.68
N ALA A 194 2.62 3.56 15.79
CA ALA A 194 1.95 4.81 16.16
C ALA A 194 2.71 6.03 15.60
N GLY A 195 2.05 7.17 15.61
CA GLY A 195 2.73 8.45 15.45
C GLY A 195 3.77 8.64 16.54
N ASP A 196 4.99 8.98 16.16
CA ASP A 196 6.14 9.13 17.05
C ASP A 196 6.72 10.55 17.00
N GLN A 197 7.67 10.85 17.89
CA GLN A 197 8.32 12.15 17.96
C GLN A 197 9.03 12.52 16.66
N ARG A 198 9.63 11.54 15.98
CA ARG A 198 10.28 11.77 14.67
C ARG A 198 9.26 12.19 13.60
N LEU A 199 8.06 11.59 13.62
CA LEU A 199 6.99 12.02 12.72
C LEU A 199 6.60 13.48 12.97
N LEU A 200 6.59 13.93 14.24
CA LEU A 200 6.29 15.32 14.58
C LEU A 200 7.40 16.28 14.14
N GLU A 201 8.66 15.87 14.20
CA GLU A 201 9.78 16.65 13.65
C GLU A 201 9.66 16.84 12.14
N GLU A 202 9.28 15.76 11.41
CA GLU A 202 9.03 15.79 9.96
C GLU A 202 7.73 16.55 9.61
N MET A 203 6.72 16.46 10.47
CA MET A 203 5.36 16.97 10.22
C MET A 203 4.70 17.45 11.53
N PRO A 204 4.94 18.69 11.98
CA PRO A 204 4.38 19.21 13.24
C PRO A 204 2.85 19.16 13.32
N SER A 205 2.15 19.25 12.18
CA SER A 205 0.68 19.13 12.11
C SER A 205 0.14 17.73 12.45
N ALA A 206 1.03 16.72 12.56
CA ALA A 206 0.67 15.35 12.90
C ALA A 206 0.49 15.11 14.41
N THR A 207 0.57 16.14 15.26
CA THR A 207 0.45 16.03 16.75
C THR A 207 -0.78 15.24 17.19
N LYS A 208 -1.89 15.34 16.49
CA LYS A 208 -3.12 14.57 16.80
C LYS A 208 -2.98 13.05 16.65
N TYR A 209 -1.90 12.58 16.03
CA TYR A 209 -1.61 11.17 15.81
C TYR A 209 -0.52 10.62 16.73
N LEU A 210 0.03 11.46 17.62
CA LEU A 210 1.01 11.00 18.60
C LEU A 210 0.40 9.86 19.44
N ASP A 211 1.17 8.79 19.62
CA ASP A 211 0.77 7.57 20.37
C ASP A 211 -0.52 6.88 19.84
N ARG A 212 -1.00 7.26 18.66
CA ARG A 212 -2.13 6.59 18.03
C ARG A 212 -1.64 5.63 16.95
N PRO A 213 -2.15 4.38 16.90
CA PRO A 213 -1.76 3.43 15.88
C PRO A 213 -2.20 3.94 14.50
N LEU A 214 -1.25 4.06 13.59
CA LEU A 214 -1.47 4.56 12.22
C LEU A 214 -1.23 3.51 11.16
N LEU A 215 -0.26 2.64 11.37
CA LEU A 215 0.20 1.67 10.39
C LEU A 215 0.19 0.28 11.01
N LEU A 216 -0.45 -0.66 10.33
CA LEU A 216 -0.27 -2.10 10.53
C LEU A 216 0.72 -2.59 9.46
N LEU A 217 1.72 -3.35 9.86
CA LEU A 217 2.69 -3.99 8.97
C LEU A 217 2.72 -5.49 9.26
N VAL A 218 2.58 -6.30 8.21
CA VAL A 218 2.60 -7.76 8.27
C VAL A 218 3.66 -8.30 7.33
N ARG A 219 4.44 -9.25 7.82
CA ARG A 219 5.32 -10.11 7.04
C ARG A 219 4.83 -11.54 7.15
N ALA A 220 4.80 -12.26 6.05
CA ALA A 220 4.42 -13.66 6.00
C ALA A 220 5.16 -14.38 4.88
N GLU A 221 5.29 -15.70 4.97
CA GLU A 221 6.05 -16.51 4.01
C GLU A 221 5.16 -17.54 3.34
N ARG A 222 5.38 -17.75 2.03
CA ARG A 222 4.92 -18.95 1.32
C ARG A 222 5.95 -20.06 1.54
N CYS A 223 5.75 -20.87 2.57
CA CYS A 223 6.55 -22.09 2.79
C CYS A 223 6.25 -23.15 1.72
N GLU A 224 6.83 -24.33 1.85
CA GLU A 224 6.71 -25.42 0.86
C GLU A 224 5.30 -25.88 0.54
#